data_8dddaec6fb84967342415a31241e393d
#
_entry.id   8dddaec6fb84967342415a31241e393d
#
_cell.length_a   1.000
_cell.length_b   1.000
_cell.length_c   1.000
_cell.angle_alpha   90.00
_cell.angle_beta   90.00
_cell.angle_gamma   90.00
#
_symmetry.space_group_name_H-M   'P 1'
#
loop_
_entity.id
_entity.type
_entity.pdbx_description
1 polymer ?
#
loop_
_entity_poly.entity_id
_entity_poly.type
_entity_poly.pdbx_seq_one_letter_code
_entity_poly.pdbx_strand_id
1 'polypeptide(L)'
;MIGGAEGWVRIWDLPTRIFHWLLVIAVTFELVTGLFAPKWWMGRHIWVGYGIAVLLVFRLVWAFFGSGSSRIRNFLYSPRQAIDHLRAMARKRPHHYLGHNPAGAMMIFALLLSLTALVVTGLFVQGGYLKQGPMAGITSFAAGGLLRSIHQLAAYFMLVLIAGHLAGVLAGSFIFGERLVGAMINGKKPVEPGDMVPSLESARSATGFAWLAVSLVGSGAILALLWRVPPLGVPEMPLDAATADECSACHHLFHPSLLPKSSWAAIMADLAHHFGEDASLPEARRDKIATYLEKYSSEAWDTLPAHSFRQVSVKQPLRITATPGWQRIHRHIASTAFMLPPVRSEADCTACHGDADSGRFAPQSIAIPGG
;
A
#
# COMPACT_ATOMS: atom_id res chain seq x y z
N MET A 1 13.90 5.69 -56.63
CA MET A 1 15.00 6.23 -55.82
C MET A 1 14.40 7.35 -54.98
N ILE A 2 13.98 7.06 -53.77
CA ILE A 2 13.53 8.08 -52.82
C ILE A 2 14.72 8.24 -51.88
N GLY A 3 15.34 9.45 -51.98
CA GLY A 3 16.53 9.81 -51.24
C GLY A 3 16.39 9.60 -49.76
N GLY A 4 17.46 9.14 -49.12
CA GLY A 4 17.57 8.93 -47.69
C GLY A 4 17.32 10.23 -46.93
N ALA A 5 16.10 10.45 -46.50
CA ALA A 5 15.82 11.42 -45.47
C ALA A 5 16.31 10.81 -44.15
N GLU A 6 17.44 11.31 -43.64
CA GLU A 6 17.78 11.20 -42.22
C GLU A 6 16.61 11.83 -41.41
N GLY A 7 15.55 11.06 -41.19
CA GLY A 7 14.31 11.55 -40.65
C GLY A 7 14.13 11.07 -39.21
N TRP A 8 13.70 11.97 -38.34
CA TRP A 8 13.20 11.62 -37.03
C TRP A 8 11.73 11.20 -37.12
N VAL A 9 11.39 10.05 -36.58
CA VAL A 9 10.01 9.58 -36.51
C VAL A 9 9.51 9.61 -35.07
N ARG A 10 8.24 10.01 -34.86
CA ARG A 10 7.63 9.99 -33.55
C ARG A 10 7.18 8.56 -33.20
N ILE A 11 7.79 7.97 -32.22
CA ILE A 11 7.49 6.61 -31.74
C ILE A 11 6.54 6.63 -30.54
N TRP A 12 6.78 7.54 -29.58
CA TRP A 12 5.98 7.61 -28.36
C TRP A 12 5.06 8.82 -28.38
N ASP A 13 3.75 8.56 -28.17
CA ASP A 13 2.76 9.63 -27.96
C ASP A 13 2.96 10.31 -26.61
N LEU A 14 2.42 11.53 -26.49
CA LEU A 14 2.53 12.31 -25.26
C LEU A 14 1.89 11.63 -24.04
N PRO A 15 0.68 11.03 -24.14
CA PRO A 15 0.07 10.32 -23.01
C PRO A 15 0.93 9.18 -22.48
N THR A 16 1.56 8.37 -23.35
CA THR A 16 2.46 7.28 -22.91
C THR A 16 3.69 7.81 -22.17
N ARG A 17 4.26 8.93 -22.62
CA ARG A 17 5.42 9.54 -21.97
C ARG A 17 5.08 10.14 -20.61
N ILE A 18 3.96 10.84 -20.50
CA ILE A 18 3.45 11.37 -19.23
C ILE A 18 3.19 10.22 -18.25
N PHE A 19 2.49 9.18 -18.70
CA PHE A 19 2.26 7.97 -17.91
C PHE A 19 3.56 7.38 -17.36
N HIS A 20 4.57 7.20 -18.21
CA HIS A 20 5.85 6.64 -17.81
C HIS A 20 6.53 7.47 -16.71
N TRP A 21 6.63 8.78 -16.86
CA TRP A 21 7.32 9.62 -15.88
C TRP A 21 6.53 9.78 -14.59
N LEU A 22 5.21 9.85 -14.63
CA LEU A 22 4.37 9.81 -13.45
C LEU A 22 4.55 8.49 -12.70
N LEU A 23 4.62 7.38 -13.44
CA LEU A 23 4.85 6.05 -12.85
C LEU A 23 6.23 5.95 -12.19
N VAL A 24 7.28 6.48 -12.83
CA VAL A 24 8.63 6.52 -12.23
C VAL A 24 8.62 7.26 -10.90
N ILE A 25 8.00 8.45 -10.85
CA ILE A 25 7.89 9.25 -9.62
C ILE A 25 7.09 8.49 -8.54
N ALA A 26 5.92 7.97 -8.91
CA ALA A 26 5.04 7.29 -7.98
C ALA A 26 5.67 6.00 -7.41
N VAL A 27 6.26 5.14 -8.26
CA VAL A 27 6.92 3.90 -7.83
C VAL A 27 8.14 4.19 -6.95
N THR A 28 8.93 5.22 -7.29
CA THR A 28 10.06 5.64 -6.43
C THR A 28 9.56 6.07 -5.05
N PHE A 29 8.49 6.86 -4.99
CA PHE A 29 7.88 7.29 -3.73
C PHE A 29 7.36 6.08 -2.93
N GLU A 30 6.68 5.12 -3.59
CA GLU A 30 6.16 3.91 -2.96
C GLU A 30 7.27 3.03 -2.36
N LEU A 31 8.38 2.85 -3.08
CA LEU A 31 9.53 2.09 -2.58
C LEU A 31 10.19 2.79 -1.39
N VAL A 32 10.33 4.12 -1.44
CA VAL A 32 10.88 4.90 -0.31
C VAL A 32 9.96 4.81 0.90
N THR A 33 8.66 5.02 0.71
CA THR A 33 7.70 5.03 1.83
C THR A 33 7.44 3.63 2.40
N GLY A 34 7.46 2.60 1.57
CA GLY A 34 7.22 1.23 2.00
C GLY A 34 8.42 0.57 2.68
N LEU A 35 9.66 0.94 2.30
CA LEU A 35 10.87 0.27 2.77
C LEU A 35 11.66 1.08 3.80
N PHE A 36 11.65 2.40 3.73
CA PHE A 36 12.57 3.25 4.50
C PHE A 36 11.88 4.31 5.36
N ALA A 37 10.67 4.76 4.99
CA ALA A 37 10.02 5.84 5.71
C ALA A 37 9.39 5.36 7.03
N PRO A 38 9.20 6.27 8.00
CA PRO A 38 8.47 5.99 9.23
C PRO A 38 7.02 5.57 8.98
N LYS A 39 6.46 4.76 9.88
CA LYS A 39 5.12 4.17 9.71
C LYS A 39 3.98 5.19 9.59
N TRP A 40 4.11 6.39 10.13
CA TRP A 40 3.12 7.46 9.99
C TRP A 40 3.02 8.03 8.56
N TRP A 41 3.95 7.66 7.66
CA TRP A 41 3.83 7.94 6.22
C TRP A 41 2.91 6.96 5.49
N MET A 42 2.41 5.93 6.16
CA MET A 42 1.56 4.89 5.56
C MET A 42 0.33 5.47 4.83
N GLY A 43 -0.25 6.56 5.35
CA GLY A 43 -1.36 7.24 4.66
C GLY A 43 -0.97 7.75 3.28
N ARG A 44 0.24 8.33 3.13
CA ARG A 44 0.76 8.82 1.84
C ARG A 44 1.05 7.66 0.88
N HIS A 45 1.65 6.57 1.38
CA HIS A 45 1.87 5.33 0.64
C HIS A 45 0.54 4.79 0.06
N ILE A 46 -0.49 4.68 0.87
CA ILE A 46 -1.81 4.21 0.43
C ILE A 46 -2.39 5.12 -0.68
N TRP A 47 -2.32 6.44 -0.53
CA TRP A 47 -2.89 7.37 -1.53
C TRP A 47 -2.12 7.35 -2.85
N VAL A 48 -0.79 7.27 -2.82
CA VAL A 48 0.01 7.14 -4.05
C VAL A 48 -0.24 5.78 -4.70
N GLY A 49 -0.43 4.70 -3.91
CA GLY A 49 -0.85 3.39 -4.40
C GLY A 49 -2.17 3.43 -5.18
N TYR A 50 -3.18 4.18 -4.70
CA TYR A 50 -4.39 4.44 -5.48
C TYR A 50 -4.11 5.23 -6.76
N GLY A 51 -3.19 6.19 -6.72
CA GLY A 51 -2.72 6.91 -7.92
C GLY A 51 -2.10 5.96 -8.95
N ILE A 52 -1.29 5.00 -8.51
CA ILE A 52 -0.73 3.95 -9.39
C ILE A 52 -1.84 3.08 -9.98
N ALA A 53 -2.87 2.72 -9.19
CA ALA A 53 -4.02 1.97 -9.72
C ALA A 53 -4.70 2.71 -10.88
N VAL A 54 -4.90 4.02 -10.74
CA VAL A 54 -5.44 4.88 -11.84
C VAL A 54 -4.52 4.86 -13.05
N LEU A 55 -3.21 4.96 -12.86
CA LEU A 55 -2.22 4.88 -13.96
C LEU A 55 -2.25 3.52 -14.66
N LEU A 56 -2.44 2.42 -13.92
CA LEU A 56 -2.58 1.08 -14.50
C LEU A 56 -3.86 0.95 -15.35
N VAL A 57 -4.98 1.47 -14.86
CA VAL A 57 -6.24 1.53 -15.64
C VAL A 57 -6.02 2.35 -16.91
N PHE A 58 -5.39 3.53 -16.81
CA PHE A 58 -5.01 4.30 -17.99
C PHE A 58 -4.17 3.48 -18.96
N ARG A 59 -3.12 2.79 -18.50
CA ARG A 59 -2.21 2.00 -19.36
C ARG A 59 -2.94 0.85 -20.04
N LEU A 60 -3.85 0.20 -19.33
CA LEU A 60 -4.67 -0.87 -19.89
C LEU A 60 -5.56 -0.36 -21.02
N VAL A 61 -6.27 0.73 -20.82
CA VAL A 61 -7.12 1.36 -21.86
C VAL A 61 -6.24 1.82 -23.02
N TRP A 62 -5.12 2.49 -22.75
CA TRP A 62 -4.23 3.01 -23.77
C TRP A 62 -3.50 1.91 -24.58
N ALA A 63 -3.44 0.68 -24.05
CA ALA A 63 -2.95 -0.49 -24.78
C ALA A 63 -3.81 -0.85 -26.00
N PHE A 64 -5.07 -0.43 -26.01
CA PHE A 64 -6.01 -0.69 -27.11
C PHE A 64 -6.25 0.55 -27.99
N PHE A 65 -6.31 1.75 -27.38
CA PHE A 65 -6.73 2.98 -28.07
C PHE A 65 -5.56 3.96 -28.36
N GLY A 66 -4.38 3.71 -27.80
CA GLY A 66 -3.19 4.54 -27.99
C GLY A 66 -2.66 4.55 -29.44
N SER A 67 -1.55 5.26 -29.66
CA SER A 67 -0.85 5.26 -30.94
C SER A 67 -0.20 3.92 -31.26
N GLY A 68 0.25 3.71 -32.50
CA GLY A 68 0.77 2.44 -32.99
C GLY A 68 1.78 1.76 -32.04
N SER A 69 2.82 2.48 -31.59
CA SER A 69 3.85 1.90 -30.69
C SER A 69 3.37 1.66 -29.26
N SER A 70 2.28 2.31 -28.84
CA SER A 70 1.69 2.13 -27.50
C SER A 70 0.72 0.96 -27.41
N ARG A 71 0.23 0.45 -28.56
CA ARG A 71 -0.73 -0.65 -28.63
C ARG A 71 -0.07 -1.98 -28.33
N ILE A 72 -0.71 -2.78 -27.47
CA ILE A 72 -0.19 -4.07 -27.01
C ILE A 72 0.11 -5.02 -28.17
N ARG A 73 -0.72 -5.04 -29.21
CA ARG A 73 -0.54 -5.91 -30.40
C ARG A 73 0.79 -5.71 -31.13
N ASN A 74 1.40 -4.53 -31.01
CA ASN A 74 2.60 -4.17 -31.76
C ASN A 74 3.91 -4.49 -31.00
N PHE A 75 3.82 -5.05 -29.78
CA PHE A 75 4.97 -5.52 -29.02
C PHE A 75 4.70 -6.85 -28.29
N LEU A 76 3.80 -7.68 -28.85
CA LEU A 76 3.63 -9.07 -28.40
C LEU A 76 4.72 -9.92 -29.05
N TYR A 77 5.71 -10.29 -28.27
CA TYR A 77 6.79 -11.18 -28.66
C TYR A 77 6.71 -12.48 -27.86
N SER A 78 7.21 -13.57 -28.47
CA SER A 78 7.36 -14.83 -27.74
C SER A 78 8.57 -14.78 -26.78
N PRO A 79 8.58 -15.57 -25.69
CA PRO A 79 9.74 -15.67 -24.80
C PRO A 79 11.02 -16.09 -25.54
N ARG A 80 10.90 -16.93 -26.59
CA ARG A 80 12.01 -17.35 -27.42
C ARG A 80 12.67 -16.15 -28.15
N GLN A 81 11.84 -15.26 -28.75
CA GLN A 81 12.33 -14.05 -29.40
C GLN A 81 13.07 -13.12 -28.42
N ALA A 82 12.58 -13.01 -27.18
CA ALA A 82 13.25 -12.23 -26.14
C ALA A 82 14.62 -12.83 -25.78
N ILE A 83 14.70 -14.16 -25.60
CA ILE A 83 15.96 -14.85 -25.32
C ILE A 83 16.94 -14.71 -26.49
N ASP A 84 16.47 -14.87 -27.74
CA ASP A 84 17.31 -14.75 -28.90
C ASP A 84 17.84 -13.30 -29.06
N HIS A 85 17.02 -12.30 -28.75
CA HIS A 85 17.45 -10.90 -28.72
C HIS A 85 18.53 -10.65 -27.65
N LEU A 86 18.34 -11.18 -26.42
CA LEU A 86 19.35 -11.08 -25.36
C LEU A 86 20.68 -11.76 -25.75
N ARG A 87 20.62 -12.91 -26.44
CA ARG A 87 21.82 -13.59 -26.99
C ARG A 87 22.50 -12.75 -28.04
N ALA A 88 21.72 -12.10 -28.90
CA ALA A 88 22.27 -11.20 -29.96
C ALA A 88 22.94 -9.96 -29.31
N MET A 89 22.34 -9.39 -28.26
CA MET A 89 22.96 -8.31 -27.49
C MET A 89 24.28 -8.74 -26.85
N ALA A 90 24.32 -9.93 -26.22
CA ALA A 90 25.55 -10.47 -25.64
C ALA A 90 26.67 -10.68 -26.68
N ARG A 91 26.32 -10.98 -27.93
CA ARG A 91 27.24 -11.09 -29.09
C ARG A 91 27.53 -9.75 -29.74
N LYS A 92 27.05 -8.63 -29.20
CA LYS A 92 27.17 -7.26 -29.75
C LYS A 92 26.63 -7.13 -31.17
N ARG A 93 25.58 -7.88 -31.52
CA ARG A 93 24.94 -7.87 -32.86
C ARG A 93 23.39 -7.82 -32.69
N PRO A 94 22.83 -6.90 -31.92
CA PRO A 94 21.37 -6.79 -31.81
C PRO A 94 20.77 -6.26 -33.11
N HIS A 95 19.55 -6.69 -33.42
CA HIS A 95 18.74 -6.03 -34.43
C HIS A 95 18.24 -4.70 -33.88
N HIS A 96 18.20 -3.67 -34.70
CA HIS A 96 17.61 -2.37 -34.37
C HIS A 96 16.08 -2.45 -34.38
N TYR A 97 15.45 -1.81 -33.43
CA TYR A 97 13.98 -1.73 -33.27
C TYR A 97 13.58 -0.27 -33.08
N LEU A 98 12.70 0.25 -33.91
CA LEU A 98 12.13 1.58 -33.70
C LEU A 98 11.25 1.65 -32.46
N GLY A 99 10.40 0.63 -32.27
CA GLY A 99 9.53 0.49 -31.07
C GLY A 99 10.22 -0.27 -29.92
N HIS A 100 9.46 -1.13 -29.26
CA HIS A 100 9.98 -2.03 -28.23
C HIS A 100 10.72 -3.20 -28.89
N ASN A 101 11.92 -3.50 -28.43
CA ASN A 101 12.58 -4.77 -28.75
C ASN A 101 11.96 -5.92 -27.92
N PRO A 102 12.14 -7.19 -28.30
CA PRO A 102 11.51 -8.33 -27.63
C PRO A 102 11.83 -8.44 -26.14
N ALA A 103 13.08 -8.17 -25.73
CA ALA A 103 13.46 -8.20 -24.31
C ALA A 103 12.84 -7.05 -23.52
N GLY A 104 12.82 -5.84 -24.09
CA GLY A 104 12.15 -4.68 -23.50
C GLY A 104 10.63 -4.86 -23.36
N ALA A 105 9.99 -5.50 -24.33
CA ALA A 105 8.57 -5.82 -24.25
C ALA A 105 8.26 -6.78 -23.09
N MET A 106 9.04 -7.85 -22.94
CA MET A 106 8.89 -8.79 -21.81
C MET A 106 9.12 -8.09 -20.46
N MET A 107 10.10 -7.19 -20.38
CA MET A 107 10.36 -6.40 -19.17
C MET A 107 9.16 -5.50 -18.83
N ILE A 108 8.52 -4.86 -19.81
CA ILE A 108 7.32 -4.04 -19.59
C ILE A 108 6.18 -4.90 -19.03
N PHE A 109 5.93 -6.09 -19.59
CA PHE A 109 4.91 -6.99 -19.05
C PHE A 109 5.23 -7.43 -17.62
N ALA A 110 6.49 -7.77 -17.33
CA ALA A 110 6.91 -8.15 -15.98
C ALA A 110 6.72 -7.01 -14.98
N LEU A 111 7.11 -5.78 -15.33
CA LEU A 111 6.93 -4.59 -14.49
C LEU A 111 5.45 -4.29 -14.25
N LEU A 112 4.62 -4.27 -15.29
CA LEU A 112 3.19 -3.97 -15.15
C LEU A 112 2.45 -5.06 -14.37
N LEU A 113 2.77 -6.34 -14.57
CA LEU A 113 2.18 -7.45 -13.83
C LEU A 113 2.58 -7.39 -12.35
N SER A 114 3.87 -7.19 -12.06
CA SER A 114 4.36 -7.04 -10.68
C SER A 114 3.72 -5.83 -9.99
N LEU A 115 3.58 -4.71 -10.69
CA LEU A 115 2.93 -3.52 -10.15
C LEU A 115 1.42 -3.74 -9.90
N THR A 116 0.75 -4.47 -10.79
CA THR A 116 -0.65 -4.87 -10.59
C THR A 116 -0.79 -5.77 -9.35
N ALA A 117 0.11 -6.73 -9.18
CA ALA A 117 0.14 -7.59 -7.99
C ALA A 117 0.38 -6.78 -6.70
N LEU A 118 1.27 -5.77 -6.74
CA LEU A 118 1.50 -4.85 -5.63
C LEU A 118 0.24 -4.04 -5.29
N VAL A 119 -0.45 -3.47 -6.27
CA VAL A 119 -1.69 -2.72 -6.03
C VAL A 119 -2.77 -3.64 -5.44
N VAL A 120 -2.99 -4.80 -6.03
CA VAL A 120 -4.01 -5.75 -5.56
C VAL A 120 -3.69 -6.19 -4.13
N THR A 121 -2.48 -6.67 -3.87
CA THR A 121 -2.09 -7.09 -2.51
C THR A 121 -2.17 -5.94 -1.51
N GLY A 122 -1.79 -4.72 -1.91
CA GLY A 122 -1.90 -3.51 -1.09
C GLY A 122 -3.32 -3.20 -0.64
N LEU A 123 -4.31 -3.32 -1.54
CA LEU A 123 -5.73 -3.15 -1.21
C LEU A 123 -6.20 -4.16 -0.16
N PHE A 124 -5.80 -5.42 -0.28
CA PHE A 124 -6.13 -6.46 0.71
C PHE A 124 -5.37 -6.29 2.02
N VAL A 125 -4.12 -5.82 1.99
CA VAL A 125 -3.36 -5.46 3.22
C VAL A 125 -4.07 -4.32 3.95
N GLN A 126 -4.47 -3.28 3.24
CA GLN A 126 -5.25 -2.18 3.82
C GLN A 126 -6.55 -2.69 4.45
N GLY A 127 -7.28 -3.58 3.76
CA GLY A 127 -8.54 -4.14 4.23
C GLY A 127 -8.39 -5.06 5.43
N GLY A 128 -7.48 -6.02 5.37
CA GLY A 128 -7.34 -7.06 6.41
C GLY A 128 -6.49 -6.62 7.60
N TYR A 129 -5.33 -6.01 7.33
CA TYR A 129 -4.37 -5.67 8.38
C TYR A 129 -4.69 -4.34 9.07
N LEU A 130 -5.13 -3.31 8.29
CA LEU A 130 -5.50 -2.00 8.84
C LEU A 130 -7.01 -1.84 9.09
N LYS A 131 -7.84 -2.79 8.63
CA LYS A 131 -9.31 -2.72 8.70
C LYS A 131 -9.89 -1.44 8.09
N GLN A 132 -9.31 -1.01 6.97
CA GLN A 132 -9.68 0.20 6.26
C GLN A 132 -9.80 -0.07 4.76
N GLY A 133 -10.47 0.85 4.06
CA GLY A 133 -10.58 0.79 2.60
C GLY A 133 -11.56 -0.27 2.10
N PRO A 134 -11.64 -0.45 0.77
CA PRO A 134 -12.71 -1.22 0.13
C PRO A 134 -12.67 -2.73 0.42
N MET A 135 -11.51 -3.29 0.76
CA MET A 135 -11.39 -4.72 1.06
C MET A 135 -11.59 -5.06 2.55
N ALA A 136 -11.91 -4.08 3.40
CA ALA A 136 -12.03 -4.28 4.85
C ALA A 136 -13.18 -5.23 5.22
N GLY A 137 -14.29 -5.17 4.52
CA GLY A 137 -15.46 -6.01 4.78
C GLY A 137 -15.30 -7.48 4.40
N ILE A 138 -14.27 -7.83 3.63
CA ILE A 138 -14.09 -9.19 3.08
C ILE A 138 -12.75 -9.82 3.46
N THR A 139 -11.85 -9.09 4.14
CA THR A 139 -10.50 -9.59 4.43
C THR A 139 -10.29 -9.74 5.93
N SER A 140 -9.96 -10.95 6.40
CA SER A 140 -9.57 -11.21 7.77
C SER A 140 -8.18 -10.64 8.08
N PHE A 141 -7.87 -10.41 9.37
CA PHE A 141 -6.54 -9.97 9.81
C PHE A 141 -5.45 -10.97 9.40
N ALA A 142 -5.70 -12.25 9.53
CA ALA A 142 -4.76 -13.30 9.15
C ALA A 142 -4.43 -13.27 7.64
N ALA A 143 -5.47 -13.14 6.79
CA ALA A 143 -5.28 -13.00 5.34
C ALA A 143 -4.53 -11.70 5.00
N GLY A 144 -4.87 -10.58 5.65
CA GLY A 144 -4.14 -9.31 5.51
C GLY A 144 -2.67 -9.41 5.90
N GLY A 145 -2.36 -10.16 6.97
CA GLY A 145 -0.99 -10.43 7.42
C GLY A 145 -0.19 -11.26 6.42
N LEU A 146 -0.78 -12.31 5.85
CA LEU A 146 -0.15 -13.11 4.79
C LEU A 146 0.12 -12.25 3.55
N LEU A 147 -0.88 -11.50 3.10
CA LEU A 147 -0.76 -10.65 1.91
C LEU A 147 0.23 -9.51 2.11
N ARG A 148 0.41 -9.03 3.35
CA ARG A 148 1.49 -8.09 3.69
C ARG A 148 2.88 -8.68 3.40
N SER A 149 3.12 -9.94 3.76
CA SER A 149 4.38 -10.62 3.46
C SER A 149 4.60 -10.81 1.96
N ILE A 150 3.54 -11.16 1.22
CA ILE A 150 3.56 -11.29 -0.25
C ILE A 150 3.80 -9.92 -0.90
N HIS A 151 3.14 -8.86 -0.43
CA HIS A 151 3.32 -7.48 -0.91
C HIS A 151 4.77 -7.02 -0.73
N GLN A 152 5.36 -7.31 0.43
CA GLN A 152 6.77 -6.98 0.69
C GLN A 152 7.73 -7.75 -0.22
N LEU A 153 7.50 -9.06 -0.43
CA LEU A 153 8.29 -9.87 -1.35
C LEU A 153 8.17 -9.35 -2.79
N ALA A 154 6.95 -9.01 -3.21
CA ALA A 154 6.69 -8.41 -4.54
C ALA A 154 7.40 -7.05 -4.69
N ALA A 155 7.52 -6.24 -3.62
CA ALA A 155 8.27 -4.99 -3.66
C ALA A 155 9.78 -5.23 -3.87
N TYR A 156 10.38 -6.21 -3.22
CA TYR A 156 11.77 -6.60 -3.49
C TYR A 156 11.96 -7.13 -4.92
N PHE A 157 11.01 -7.93 -5.41
CA PHE A 157 11.04 -8.39 -6.80
C PHE A 157 10.92 -7.21 -7.79
N MET A 158 10.09 -6.22 -7.50
CA MET A 158 9.99 -4.99 -8.29
C MET A 158 11.33 -4.24 -8.34
N LEU A 159 12.09 -4.16 -7.24
CA LEU A 159 13.44 -3.57 -7.25
C LEU A 159 14.38 -4.29 -8.21
N VAL A 160 14.33 -5.62 -8.24
CA VAL A 160 15.14 -6.43 -9.19
C VAL A 160 14.73 -6.13 -10.63
N LEU A 161 13.43 -6.05 -10.92
CA LEU A 161 12.93 -5.70 -12.25
C LEU A 161 13.34 -4.29 -12.67
N ILE A 162 13.26 -3.30 -11.75
CA ILE A 162 13.71 -1.92 -12.02
C ILE A 162 15.22 -1.89 -12.31
N ALA A 163 16.03 -2.59 -11.52
CA ALA A 163 17.46 -2.68 -11.77
C ALA A 163 17.77 -3.30 -13.14
N GLY A 164 17.06 -4.37 -13.52
CA GLY A 164 17.16 -4.98 -14.84
C GLY A 164 16.72 -4.05 -15.98
N HIS A 165 15.63 -3.30 -15.77
CA HIS A 165 15.15 -2.30 -16.71
C HIS A 165 16.17 -1.18 -16.92
N LEU A 166 16.70 -0.61 -15.85
CA LEU A 166 17.74 0.42 -15.93
C LEU A 166 19.01 -0.10 -16.59
N ALA A 167 19.46 -1.31 -16.26
CA ALA A 167 20.61 -1.94 -16.90
C ALA A 167 20.39 -2.10 -18.41
N GLY A 168 19.19 -2.53 -18.84
CA GLY A 168 18.83 -2.63 -20.25
C GLY A 168 18.83 -1.28 -20.97
N VAL A 169 18.28 -0.24 -20.32
CA VAL A 169 18.27 1.13 -20.87
C VAL A 169 19.70 1.69 -20.98
N LEU A 170 20.54 1.48 -19.97
CA LEU A 170 21.94 1.93 -19.98
C LEU A 170 22.74 1.18 -21.06
N ALA A 171 22.60 -0.14 -21.13
CA ALA A 171 23.25 -0.94 -22.17
C ALA A 171 22.81 -0.50 -23.58
N GLY A 172 21.51 -0.34 -23.81
CA GLY A 172 20.96 0.15 -25.05
C GLY A 172 21.53 1.53 -25.45
N SER A 173 21.56 2.45 -24.46
CA SER A 173 21.99 3.82 -24.72
C SER A 173 23.51 3.97 -24.89
N PHE A 174 24.33 3.32 -24.04
CA PHE A 174 25.78 3.53 -24.02
C PHE A 174 26.56 2.50 -24.83
N ILE A 175 26.08 1.26 -24.95
CA ILE A 175 26.79 0.20 -25.68
C ILE A 175 26.33 0.14 -27.15
N PHE A 176 25.01 0.29 -27.35
CA PHE A 176 24.41 0.14 -28.68
C PHE A 176 24.02 1.47 -29.34
N GLY A 177 24.25 2.62 -28.70
CA GLY A 177 23.99 3.95 -29.26
C GLY A 177 22.52 4.31 -29.45
N GLU A 178 21.59 3.51 -28.88
CA GLU A 178 20.15 3.80 -28.94
C GLU A 178 19.78 5.00 -28.05
N ARG A 179 19.00 5.94 -28.57
CA ARG A 179 18.57 7.12 -27.80
C ARG A 179 17.30 6.84 -26.95
N LEU A 180 17.34 5.81 -26.09
CA LEU A 180 16.16 5.33 -25.38
C LEU A 180 15.58 6.37 -24.41
N VAL A 181 16.41 6.98 -23.58
CA VAL A 181 16.00 8.03 -22.64
C VAL A 181 15.47 9.26 -23.39
N GLY A 182 16.21 9.71 -24.40
CA GLY A 182 15.79 10.84 -25.24
C GLY A 182 14.43 10.59 -25.91
N ALA A 183 14.18 9.38 -26.38
CA ALA A 183 12.90 9.00 -26.98
C ALA A 183 11.74 9.05 -25.96
N MET A 184 11.97 8.76 -24.68
CA MET A 184 10.97 8.92 -23.63
C MET A 184 10.74 10.37 -23.19
N ILE A 185 11.65 11.30 -23.55
CA ILE A 185 11.50 12.73 -23.28
C ILE A 185 10.81 13.44 -24.46
N ASN A 186 11.33 13.27 -25.69
CA ASN A 186 10.86 14.00 -26.88
C ASN A 186 9.90 13.20 -27.78
N GLY A 187 9.81 11.89 -27.57
CA GLY A 187 8.95 10.99 -28.33
C GLY A 187 9.50 10.54 -29.67
N LYS A 188 10.74 10.89 -30.06
CA LYS A 188 11.29 10.68 -31.38
C LYS A 188 12.52 9.76 -31.36
N LYS A 189 12.66 8.92 -32.40
CA LYS A 189 13.90 8.18 -32.72
C LYS A 189 14.37 8.48 -34.11
N PRO A 190 15.69 8.43 -34.41
CA PRO A 190 16.19 8.47 -35.76
C PRO A 190 15.79 7.18 -36.49
N VAL A 191 15.56 7.28 -37.78
CA VAL A 191 15.26 6.14 -38.67
C VAL A 191 16.57 5.68 -39.30
N GLU A 192 16.87 4.40 -39.20
CA GLU A 192 18.04 3.79 -39.88
C GLU A 192 17.63 3.19 -41.22
N PRO A 193 18.57 3.07 -42.18
CA PRO A 193 18.31 2.40 -43.48
C PRO A 193 17.87 0.95 -43.24
N GLY A 194 16.66 0.61 -43.70
CA GLY A 194 16.07 -0.72 -43.53
C GLY A 194 15.06 -0.83 -42.41
N ASP A 195 14.87 0.22 -41.60
CA ASP A 195 13.81 0.22 -40.57
C ASP A 195 12.42 0.20 -41.21
N MET A 196 11.60 -0.72 -40.73
CA MET A 196 10.16 -0.67 -40.97
C MET A 196 9.54 0.40 -40.07
N VAL A 197 9.23 1.55 -40.64
CA VAL A 197 8.50 2.60 -39.92
C VAL A 197 7.12 2.03 -39.53
N PRO A 198 6.79 1.93 -38.22
CA PRO A 198 5.46 1.46 -37.80
C PRO A 198 4.40 2.32 -38.48
N SER A 199 3.31 1.69 -38.94
CA SER A 199 2.17 2.44 -39.45
C SER A 199 1.79 3.49 -38.39
N LEU A 200 1.84 4.78 -38.79
CA LEU A 200 1.47 5.90 -37.93
C LEU A 200 -0.06 5.90 -37.72
N GLU A 201 -0.60 4.78 -37.22
CA GLU A 201 -2.01 4.79 -36.80
C GLU A 201 -2.14 5.81 -35.66
N SER A 202 -2.85 6.89 -35.97
CA SER A 202 -3.17 7.91 -35.00
C SER A 202 -3.90 7.29 -33.79
N ALA A 203 -3.61 7.79 -32.61
CA ALA A 203 -4.34 7.39 -31.43
C ALA A 203 -5.84 7.69 -31.61
N ARG A 204 -6.70 6.76 -31.29
CA ARG A 204 -8.14 6.99 -31.16
C ARG A 204 -8.40 7.66 -29.82
N SER A 205 -7.82 8.85 -29.63
CA SER A 205 -7.74 9.51 -28.32
C SER A 205 -9.10 9.81 -27.71
N ALA A 206 -10.05 10.29 -28.49
CA ALA A 206 -11.41 10.58 -27.98
C ALA A 206 -12.09 9.32 -27.44
N THR A 207 -12.08 8.22 -28.21
CA THR A 207 -12.62 6.93 -27.77
C THR A 207 -11.86 6.38 -26.58
N GLY A 208 -10.52 6.48 -26.57
CA GLY A 208 -9.67 6.04 -25.46
C GLY A 208 -9.98 6.79 -24.17
N PHE A 209 -10.13 8.10 -24.21
CA PHE A 209 -10.50 8.89 -23.03
C PHE A 209 -11.94 8.62 -22.56
N ALA A 210 -12.88 8.36 -23.47
CA ALA A 210 -14.23 7.95 -23.09
C ALA A 210 -14.21 6.60 -22.34
N TRP A 211 -13.51 5.58 -22.86
CA TRP A 211 -13.34 4.32 -22.17
C TRP A 211 -12.58 4.42 -20.85
N LEU A 212 -11.58 5.31 -20.76
CA LEU A 212 -10.90 5.60 -19.52
C LEU A 212 -11.87 6.17 -18.48
N ALA A 213 -12.67 7.16 -18.86
CA ALA A 213 -13.67 7.74 -17.97
C ALA A 213 -14.67 6.66 -17.47
N VAL A 214 -15.21 5.84 -18.37
CA VAL A 214 -16.10 4.72 -18.00
C VAL A 214 -15.42 3.74 -17.03
N SER A 215 -14.17 3.36 -17.32
CA SER A 215 -13.42 2.43 -16.47
C SER A 215 -13.14 3.00 -15.08
N LEU A 216 -12.76 4.29 -14.98
CA LEU A 216 -12.49 4.96 -13.70
C LEU A 216 -13.78 5.16 -12.89
N VAL A 217 -14.85 5.58 -13.53
CA VAL A 217 -16.17 5.75 -12.87
C VAL A 217 -16.69 4.39 -12.39
N GLY A 218 -16.64 3.36 -13.24
CA GLY A 218 -17.07 2.00 -12.88
C GLY A 218 -16.25 1.40 -11.73
N SER A 219 -14.92 1.48 -11.82
CA SER A 219 -14.02 1.01 -10.74
C SER A 219 -14.24 1.80 -9.46
N GLY A 220 -14.36 3.12 -9.54
CA GLY A 220 -14.62 3.99 -8.40
C GLY A 220 -15.96 3.67 -7.73
N ALA A 221 -17.02 3.43 -8.50
CA ALA A 221 -18.32 3.04 -7.97
C ALA A 221 -18.27 1.69 -7.24
N ILE A 222 -17.58 0.69 -7.81
CA ILE A 222 -17.39 -0.63 -7.16
C ILE A 222 -16.62 -0.47 -5.85
N LEU A 223 -15.50 0.26 -5.86
CA LEU A 223 -14.71 0.51 -4.65
C LEU A 223 -15.51 1.26 -3.58
N ALA A 224 -16.33 2.26 -3.98
CA ALA A 224 -17.19 3.01 -3.07
C ALA A 224 -18.29 2.12 -2.46
N LEU A 225 -18.86 1.19 -3.21
CA LEU A 225 -19.82 0.22 -2.68
C LEU A 225 -19.18 -0.74 -1.69
N LEU A 226 -18.01 -1.27 -2.01
CA LEU A 226 -17.25 -2.15 -1.12
C LEU A 226 -16.82 -1.43 0.16
N TRP A 227 -16.52 -0.13 0.08
CA TRP A 227 -16.15 0.68 1.25
C TRP A 227 -17.29 0.86 2.27
N ARG A 228 -18.54 0.67 1.85
CA ARG A 228 -19.70 0.73 2.75
C ARG A 228 -19.90 -0.53 3.57
N VAL A 229 -19.25 -1.64 3.19
CA VAL A 229 -19.34 -2.90 3.93
C VAL A 229 -18.54 -2.76 5.23
N PRO A 230 -19.16 -3.02 6.40
CA PRO A 230 -18.46 -2.95 7.69
C PRO A 230 -17.21 -3.84 7.69
N PRO A 231 -16.12 -3.42 8.35
CA PRO A 231 -14.90 -4.21 8.40
C PRO A 231 -15.12 -5.58 9.05
N LEU A 232 -14.66 -6.64 8.40
CA LEU A 232 -14.81 -8.02 8.87
C LEU A 232 -14.13 -8.20 10.24
N GLY A 233 -14.89 -8.74 11.21
CA GLY A 233 -14.39 -9.01 12.57
C GLY A 233 -14.17 -7.74 13.41
N VAL A 234 -14.82 -6.65 13.04
CA VAL A 234 -14.89 -5.41 13.84
C VAL A 234 -16.33 -5.24 14.30
N PRO A 235 -16.68 -5.62 15.54
CA PRO A 235 -18.05 -5.53 16.01
C PRO A 235 -18.49 -4.08 16.16
N GLU A 236 -19.79 -3.84 15.97
CA GLU A 236 -20.41 -2.58 16.39
C GLU A 236 -20.40 -2.52 17.92
N MET A 237 -19.72 -1.51 18.47
CA MET A 237 -19.58 -1.31 19.89
C MET A 237 -20.14 0.06 20.24
N PRO A 238 -21.41 0.13 20.71
CA PRO A 238 -21.94 1.37 21.25
C PRO A 238 -21.21 1.72 22.55
N LEU A 239 -20.91 3.00 22.74
CA LEU A 239 -20.29 3.48 23.97
C LEU A 239 -21.28 3.23 25.15
N ASP A 240 -20.84 2.45 26.14
CA ASP A 240 -21.61 2.30 27.39
C ASP A 240 -21.38 3.51 28.29
N ALA A 241 -22.45 4.26 28.56
CA ALA A 241 -22.36 5.48 29.35
C ALA A 241 -21.80 5.23 30.77
N ALA A 242 -22.17 4.11 31.40
CA ALA A 242 -21.65 3.79 32.73
C ALA A 242 -20.13 3.56 32.70
N THR A 243 -19.63 2.84 31.66
CA THR A 243 -18.21 2.62 31.49
C THR A 243 -17.48 3.94 31.18
N ALA A 244 -18.06 4.78 30.33
CA ALA A 244 -17.47 6.08 30.01
C ALA A 244 -17.36 6.96 31.25
N ASP A 245 -18.45 7.12 32.03
CA ASP A 245 -18.50 7.99 33.22
C ASP A 245 -17.48 7.57 34.27
N GLU A 246 -17.43 6.28 34.61
CA GLU A 246 -16.58 5.78 35.69
C GLU A 246 -15.11 5.64 35.29
N CYS A 247 -14.82 5.05 34.12
CA CYS A 247 -13.44 4.76 33.74
C CYS A 247 -12.70 6.00 33.21
N SER A 248 -13.39 7.04 32.71
CA SER A 248 -12.74 8.27 32.25
C SER A 248 -12.47 9.31 33.33
N ALA A 249 -12.90 9.05 34.58
CA ALA A 249 -12.74 9.99 35.70
C ALA A 249 -11.25 10.28 36.03
N CYS A 250 -10.37 9.29 35.88
CA CYS A 250 -8.96 9.40 36.30
C CYS A 250 -7.99 9.32 35.11
N HIS A 251 -8.34 8.59 34.04
CA HIS A 251 -7.52 8.44 32.82
C HIS A 251 -8.42 8.35 31.59
N HIS A 252 -7.84 8.36 30.36
CA HIS A 252 -8.63 8.16 29.16
C HIS A 252 -9.27 6.75 29.16
N LEU A 253 -10.43 6.63 28.53
CA LEU A 253 -11.13 5.36 28.40
C LEU A 253 -10.35 4.40 27.49
N PHE A 254 -9.82 3.32 28.05
CA PHE A 254 -9.16 2.29 27.27
C PHE A 254 -10.18 1.50 26.46
N HIS A 255 -9.87 1.31 25.17
CA HIS A 255 -10.73 0.50 24.31
C HIS A 255 -10.72 -0.96 24.78
N PRO A 256 -11.89 -1.63 24.95
CA PRO A 256 -11.97 -2.98 25.50
C PRO A 256 -11.13 -4.04 24.76
N SER A 257 -10.88 -3.85 23.44
CA SER A 257 -10.05 -4.75 22.64
C SER A 257 -8.57 -4.80 23.04
N LEU A 258 -8.11 -3.95 23.97
CA LEU A 258 -6.71 -3.87 24.39
C LEU A 258 -6.31 -4.91 25.44
N LEU A 259 -7.27 -5.61 26.02
CA LEU A 259 -7.00 -6.71 26.96
C LEU A 259 -7.93 -7.89 26.70
N PRO A 260 -7.52 -9.12 27.06
CA PRO A 260 -8.36 -10.29 26.99
C PRO A 260 -9.45 -10.27 28.08
N LYS A 261 -10.49 -11.04 27.84
CA LYS A 261 -11.63 -11.19 28.76
C LYS A 261 -11.20 -11.49 30.20
N SER A 262 -10.24 -12.39 30.38
CA SER A 262 -9.73 -12.77 31.70
C SER A 262 -9.08 -11.61 32.47
N SER A 263 -8.38 -10.70 31.75
CA SER A 263 -7.78 -9.53 32.39
C SER A 263 -8.84 -8.51 32.80
N TRP A 264 -9.84 -8.26 31.96
CA TRP A 264 -10.96 -7.39 32.32
C TRP A 264 -11.76 -7.93 33.52
N ALA A 265 -12.06 -9.24 33.53
CA ALA A 265 -12.72 -9.88 34.68
C ALA A 265 -11.91 -9.71 35.98
N ALA A 266 -10.58 -9.89 35.90
CA ALA A 266 -9.72 -9.73 37.09
C ALA A 266 -9.63 -8.27 37.55
N ILE A 267 -9.56 -7.27 36.64
CA ILE A 267 -9.63 -5.85 37.00
C ILE A 267 -10.96 -5.53 37.71
N MET A 268 -12.07 -5.99 37.15
CA MET A 268 -13.40 -5.70 37.70
C MET A 268 -13.69 -6.43 39.01
N ALA A 269 -12.97 -7.52 39.30
CA ALA A 269 -13.10 -8.26 40.56
C ALA A 269 -12.40 -7.57 41.74
N ASP A 270 -11.40 -6.70 41.50
CA ASP A 270 -10.62 -6.06 42.58
C ASP A 270 -10.40 -4.57 42.29
N LEU A 271 -11.46 -3.82 42.17
CA LEU A 271 -11.42 -2.37 41.97
C LEU A 271 -10.91 -1.58 43.17
N ALA A 272 -10.99 -2.16 44.39
CA ALA A 272 -10.44 -1.54 45.60
C ALA A 272 -8.89 -1.40 45.55
N HIS A 273 -8.22 -2.18 44.71
CA HIS A 273 -6.75 -2.13 44.50
C HIS A 273 -6.40 -1.81 43.04
N HIS A 274 -7.13 -0.91 42.41
CA HIS A 274 -6.94 -0.54 41.02
C HIS A 274 -5.66 0.29 40.81
N PHE A 275 -4.54 -0.39 40.61
CA PHE A 275 -3.21 0.21 40.38
C PHE A 275 -2.75 1.20 41.46
N GLY A 276 -3.20 1.00 42.73
CA GLY A 276 -2.86 1.83 43.87
C GLY A 276 -3.96 2.79 44.33
N GLU A 277 -5.05 2.86 43.57
CA GLU A 277 -6.21 3.69 43.87
C GLU A 277 -7.43 2.82 44.17
N ASP A 278 -8.37 3.34 44.95
CA ASP A 278 -9.68 2.72 45.20
C ASP A 278 -10.70 3.22 44.16
N ALA A 279 -11.01 2.36 43.20
CA ALA A 279 -12.01 2.58 42.15
C ALA A 279 -13.31 1.77 42.41
N SER A 280 -13.61 1.44 43.65
CA SER A 280 -14.77 0.63 44.02
C SER A 280 -16.08 1.23 43.54
N LEU A 281 -16.97 0.37 43.03
CA LEU A 281 -18.27 0.73 42.47
C LEU A 281 -19.38 -0.07 43.16
N PRO A 282 -20.63 0.45 43.17
CA PRO A 282 -21.81 -0.35 43.53
C PRO A 282 -21.89 -1.60 42.63
N GLU A 283 -22.25 -2.73 43.23
CA GLU A 283 -22.24 -4.06 42.59
C GLU A 283 -22.95 -4.08 41.24
N ALA A 284 -24.17 -3.55 41.17
CA ALA A 284 -24.95 -3.53 39.93
C ALA A 284 -24.26 -2.72 38.80
N ARG A 285 -23.51 -1.65 39.16
CA ARG A 285 -22.79 -0.82 38.19
C ARG A 285 -21.49 -1.50 37.73
N ARG A 286 -20.77 -2.09 38.70
CA ARG A 286 -19.58 -2.93 38.42
C ARG A 286 -19.91 -4.08 37.47
N ASP A 287 -20.98 -4.83 37.72
CA ASP A 287 -21.36 -5.99 36.91
C ASP A 287 -21.80 -5.61 35.50
N LYS A 288 -22.47 -4.47 35.34
CA LYS A 288 -22.80 -3.92 34.03
C LYS A 288 -21.56 -3.58 33.24
N ILE A 289 -20.58 -2.88 33.83
CA ILE A 289 -19.31 -2.50 33.19
C ILE A 289 -18.49 -3.76 32.89
N ALA A 290 -18.40 -4.72 33.81
CA ALA A 290 -17.70 -5.99 33.58
C ALA A 290 -18.27 -6.73 32.36
N THR A 291 -19.60 -6.84 32.27
CA THR A 291 -20.26 -7.46 31.11
C THR A 291 -19.93 -6.77 29.79
N TYR A 292 -19.88 -5.44 29.78
CA TYR A 292 -19.52 -4.66 28.59
C TYR A 292 -18.07 -4.90 28.21
N LEU A 293 -17.12 -4.79 29.12
CA LEU A 293 -15.70 -4.98 28.87
C LEU A 293 -15.39 -6.40 28.42
N GLU A 294 -16.00 -7.42 29.03
CA GLU A 294 -15.85 -8.81 28.64
C GLU A 294 -16.41 -9.10 27.23
N LYS A 295 -17.60 -8.54 26.94
CA LYS A 295 -18.25 -8.69 25.62
C LYS A 295 -17.39 -8.15 24.49
N TYR A 296 -16.73 -7.03 24.69
CA TYR A 296 -15.93 -6.33 23.69
C TYR A 296 -14.41 -6.46 23.90
N SER A 297 -13.99 -7.45 24.68
CA SER A 297 -12.58 -7.79 24.90
C SER A 297 -11.85 -8.20 23.62
N SER A 298 -10.53 -8.34 23.68
CA SER A 298 -9.68 -8.60 22.51
C SER A 298 -10.10 -9.82 21.68
N GLU A 299 -10.77 -10.79 22.29
CA GLU A 299 -11.26 -12.01 21.61
C GLU A 299 -12.38 -11.72 20.61
N ALA A 300 -13.15 -10.65 20.84
CA ALA A 300 -14.24 -10.25 19.96
C ALA A 300 -13.77 -9.54 18.67
N TRP A 301 -12.51 -9.12 18.62
CA TRP A 301 -11.99 -8.26 17.56
C TRP A 301 -10.95 -8.95 16.69
N ASP A 302 -11.06 -8.77 15.36
CA ASP A 302 -10.08 -9.25 14.38
C ASP A 302 -9.19 -8.08 13.91
N THR A 303 -8.64 -7.30 14.84
CA THR A 303 -7.80 -6.10 14.55
C THR A 303 -6.36 -6.29 15.01
N LEU A 304 -5.44 -5.50 14.44
CA LEU A 304 -4.03 -5.54 14.83
C LEU A 304 -3.81 -5.32 16.35
N PRO A 305 -4.42 -4.33 17.00
CA PRO A 305 -4.27 -4.16 18.45
C PRO A 305 -4.80 -5.37 19.23
N ALA A 306 -5.99 -5.86 18.91
CA ALA A 306 -6.58 -7.01 19.60
C ALA A 306 -5.69 -8.26 19.51
N HIS A 307 -5.17 -8.58 18.32
CA HIS A 307 -4.23 -9.68 18.16
C HIS A 307 -2.87 -9.44 18.84
N SER A 308 -2.42 -8.19 18.92
CA SER A 308 -1.14 -7.83 19.54
C SER A 308 -1.19 -7.90 21.08
N PHE A 309 -2.31 -7.52 21.68
CA PHE A 309 -2.46 -7.37 23.14
C PHE A 309 -3.21 -8.52 23.79
N ARG A 310 -3.74 -9.47 23.03
CA ARG A 310 -4.38 -10.70 23.56
C ARG A 310 -3.45 -11.52 24.45
N GLN A 311 -2.15 -11.48 24.18
CA GLN A 311 -1.12 -12.12 24.97
C GLN A 311 -0.68 -11.16 26.08
N VAL A 312 -0.94 -11.51 27.36
CA VAL A 312 -0.59 -10.67 28.50
C VAL A 312 0.71 -11.10 29.18
N SER A 313 1.30 -10.20 29.95
CA SER A 313 2.47 -10.48 30.77
C SER A 313 2.10 -11.42 31.94
N VAL A 314 2.88 -12.46 32.18
CA VAL A 314 2.68 -13.36 33.33
C VAL A 314 2.83 -12.60 34.67
N LYS A 315 3.75 -11.61 34.71
CA LYS A 315 4.03 -10.84 35.94
C LYS A 315 3.05 -9.70 36.17
N GLN A 316 2.47 -9.14 35.10
CA GLN A 316 1.58 -7.98 35.15
C GLN A 316 0.42 -8.17 34.14
N PRO A 317 -0.49 -9.14 34.39
CA PRO A 317 -1.49 -9.54 33.40
C PRO A 317 -2.59 -8.48 33.17
N LEU A 318 -2.69 -7.49 34.05
CA LEU A 318 -3.70 -6.42 33.99
C LEU A 318 -3.17 -5.15 33.32
N ARG A 319 -1.84 -5.02 33.10
CA ARG A 319 -1.23 -3.80 32.59
C ARG A 319 -1.06 -3.87 31.08
N ILE A 320 -1.76 -3.02 30.34
CA ILE A 320 -1.68 -2.95 28.85
C ILE A 320 -0.24 -2.70 28.38
N THR A 321 0.48 -1.76 29.00
CA THR A 321 1.86 -1.40 28.63
C THR A 321 2.89 -2.50 28.96
N ALA A 322 2.53 -3.49 29.79
CA ALA A 322 3.36 -4.64 30.07
C ALA A 322 3.12 -5.82 29.09
N THR A 323 2.15 -5.72 28.20
CA THR A 323 1.91 -6.79 27.21
C THR A 323 3.09 -6.93 26.26
N PRO A 324 3.46 -8.17 25.87
CA PRO A 324 4.54 -8.39 24.89
C PRO A 324 4.32 -7.66 23.57
N GLY A 325 3.04 -7.46 23.21
CA GLY A 325 2.64 -6.70 22.02
C GLY A 325 3.04 -5.23 22.11
N TRP A 326 2.67 -4.58 23.23
CA TRP A 326 3.01 -3.18 23.47
C TRP A 326 4.53 -2.97 23.48
N GLN A 327 5.25 -3.78 24.25
CA GLN A 327 6.72 -3.71 24.37
C GLN A 327 7.42 -3.85 23.01
N ARG A 328 6.98 -4.78 22.17
CA ARG A 328 7.54 -4.99 20.84
C ARG A 328 7.28 -3.81 19.90
N ILE A 329 6.07 -3.22 19.94
CA ILE A 329 5.68 -2.14 19.04
C ILE A 329 6.39 -0.84 19.42
N HIS A 330 6.52 -0.55 20.72
CA HIS A 330 7.08 0.72 21.22
C HIS A 330 8.58 0.67 21.51
N ARG A 331 9.27 -0.47 21.33
CA ARG A 331 10.70 -0.65 21.66
C ARG A 331 11.66 0.37 21.02
N HIS A 332 11.23 1.03 19.94
CA HIS A 332 12.05 2.03 19.24
C HIS A 332 11.65 3.47 19.57
N ILE A 333 10.67 3.65 20.45
CA ILE A 333 10.28 4.98 20.93
C ILE A 333 11.20 5.30 22.10
N ALA A 334 11.87 6.45 22.04
CA ALA A 334 12.72 6.90 23.14
C ALA A 334 11.88 7.11 24.41
N SER A 335 12.36 6.65 25.55
CA SER A 335 11.64 6.81 26.84
C SER A 335 11.34 8.28 27.16
N THR A 336 12.18 9.19 26.69
CA THR A 336 11.98 10.63 26.80
C THR A 336 10.72 11.13 26.09
N ALA A 337 10.27 10.46 25.04
CA ALA A 337 9.03 10.83 24.34
C ALA A 337 7.80 10.69 25.25
N PHE A 338 7.82 9.75 26.19
CA PHE A 338 6.75 9.57 27.18
C PHE A 338 6.78 10.60 28.32
N MET A 339 7.81 11.44 28.38
CA MET A 339 7.98 12.53 29.36
C MET A 339 7.70 13.90 28.76
N LEU A 340 7.51 14.01 27.44
CA LEU A 340 7.26 15.28 26.76
C LEU A 340 5.74 15.61 26.77
N PRO A 341 5.37 16.83 27.13
CA PRO A 341 3.96 17.24 26.97
C PRO A 341 3.50 17.10 25.50
N PRO A 342 2.26 16.66 25.25
CA PRO A 342 1.15 16.47 26.21
C PRO A 342 1.10 15.09 26.88
N VAL A 343 2.09 14.22 26.69
CA VAL A 343 2.08 12.84 27.23
C VAL A 343 2.23 12.86 28.75
N ARG A 344 1.34 12.15 29.45
CA ARG A 344 1.33 12.06 30.93
C ARG A 344 1.98 10.78 31.43
N SER A 345 1.89 9.70 30.65
CA SER A 345 2.45 8.39 30.99
C SER A 345 2.51 7.50 29.74
N GLU A 346 3.19 6.36 29.83
CA GLU A 346 3.17 5.31 28.79
C GLU A 346 1.75 4.80 28.47
N ALA A 347 0.80 4.97 29.37
CA ALA A 347 -0.59 4.57 29.19
C ALA A 347 -1.46 5.67 28.56
N ASP A 348 -0.90 6.85 28.27
CA ASP A 348 -1.62 7.94 27.62
C ASP A 348 -1.60 7.76 26.10
N CYS A 349 -2.38 6.77 25.63
CA CYS A 349 -2.43 6.37 24.21
C CYS A 349 -2.91 7.50 23.31
N THR A 350 -3.83 8.34 23.77
CA THR A 350 -4.44 9.43 22.98
C THR A 350 -3.45 10.55 22.67
N ALA A 351 -2.41 10.70 23.48
CA ALA A 351 -1.36 11.69 23.22
C ALA A 351 -0.55 11.44 21.94
N CYS A 352 -0.49 10.18 21.49
CA CYS A 352 0.23 9.78 20.28
C CYS A 352 -0.68 9.16 19.20
N HIS A 353 -1.81 8.55 19.58
CA HIS A 353 -2.71 7.84 18.69
C HIS A 353 -4.06 8.56 18.61
N GLY A 354 -4.25 9.36 17.57
CA GLY A 354 -5.48 10.15 17.39
C GLY A 354 -6.76 9.33 17.16
N ASP A 355 -6.64 8.01 17.02
CA ASP A 355 -7.74 7.06 16.85
C ASP A 355 -7.80 5.99 17.94
N ALA A 356 -7.15 6.24 19.10
CA ALA A 356 -7.11 5.32 20.24
C ALA A 356 -8.52 4.94 20.74
N ASP A 357 -9.42 5.91 20.81
CA ASP A 357 -10.80 5.71 21.27
C ASP A 357 -11.60 4.75 20.38
N SER A 358 -11.23 4.62 19.11
CA SER A 358 -11.84 3.66 18.18
C SER A 358 -11.21 2.26 18.22
N GLY A 359 -10.16 2.07 19.01
CA GLY A 359 -9.38 0.83 19.08
C GLY A 359 -8.64 0.45 17.80
N ARG A 360 -8.47 1.38 16.83
CA ARG A 360 -7.85 1.09 15.54
C ARG A 360 -6.34 1.18 15.56
N PHE A 361 -5.78 2.20 16.19
CA PHE A 361 -4.34 2.45 16.28
C PHE A 361 -3.65 2.41 14.91
N ALA A 362 -4.26 3.07 13.93
CA ALA A 362 -3.78 3.08 12.57
C ALA A 362 -2.46 3.85 12.46
N PRO A 363 -1.47 3.37 11.68
CA PRO A 363 -0.16 4.01 11.56
C PRO A 363 -0.21 5.48 11.15
N GLN A 364 -1.15 5.86 10.29
CA GLN A 364 -1.34 7.24 9.83
C GLN A 364 -1.94 8.17 10.89
N SER A 365 -2.48 7.64 11.98
CA SER A 365 -3.02 8.41 13.11
C SER A 365 -1.99 8.64 14.21
N ILE A 366 -0.73 8.24 13.98
CA ILE A 366 0.36 8.40 14.94
C ILE A 366 0.98 9.80 14.82
N ALA A 367 1.09 10.51 15.94
CA ALA A 367 1.83 11.75 16.07
C ALA A 367 2.71 11.67 17.32
N ILE A 368 4.02 11.53 17.14
CA ILE A 368 4.96 11.43 18.26
C ILE A 368 5.40 12.85 18.68
N PRO A 369 5.17 13.28 19.93
CA PRO A 369 5.62 14.57 20.41
C PRO A 369 7.15 14.70 20.31
N GLY A 370 7.62 15.81 19.72
CA GLY A 370 9.06 16.07 19.53
C GLY A 370 9.73 15.26 18.41
N GLY A 371 8.95 14.57 17.57
CA GLY A 371 9.43 13.76 16.45
C GLY A 371 9.30 14.44 15.08
#